data_f775ba54c450e94caa796ed8cb0c2112
#
_entry.id   f775ba54c450e94caa796ed8cb0c2112
#
_cell.length_a   1.000
_cell.length_b   1.000
_cell.length_c   1.000
_cell.angle_alpha   90.00
_cell.angle_beta   90.00
_cell.angle_gamma   90.00
#
_symmetry.space_group_name_H-M   'P 1'
#
loop_
_entity.id
_entity.type
_entity.pdbx_description
1 polymer ?
#
loop_
_entity_poly.entity_id
_entity_poly.type
_entity_poly.pdbx_seq_one_letter_code
_entity_poly.pdbx_strand_id
1 'polypeptide(L)'
;MALGVYFAVQGMTAEKLAVVHQQLEAIGQANPPGRTFHAGFHVGDGIHVFDVWDSQETFEAIGQHLMPILAEQGIDPGQPRIGEIELLVTPP
;
A
#
# COMPACT_ATOMS: atom_id res chain seq x y z
N MET A 1 -12.54 12.00 5.80
CA MET A 1 -11.33 12.18 6.62
C MET A 1 -10.22 11.29 6.09
N ALA A 2 -9.00 11.79 6.08
CA ALA A 2 -7.89 11.00 5.58
C ALA A 2 -7.53 9.88 6.56
N LEU A 3 -7.15 8.73 5.99
CA LEU A 3 -6.75 7.55 6.75
C LEU A 3 -5.26 7.28 6.54
N GLY A 4 -4.56 6.95 7.63
CA GLY A 4 -3.25 6.34 7.55
C GLY A 4 -3.39 4.83 7.59
N VAL A 5 -2.72 4.14 6.69
CA VAL A 5 -2.76 2.68 6.58
C VAL A 5 -1.34 2.15 6.58
N TYR A 6 -1.03 1.31 7.56
CA TYR A 6 0.31 0.77 7.73
C TYR A 6 0.28 -0.74 7.62
N PHE A 7 1.11 -1.27 6.73
CA PHE A 7 1.31 -2.71 6.55
C PHE A 7 2.73 -3.12 6.92
N ALA A 8 2.84 -4.09 7.81
CA ALA A 8 4.11 -4.79 8.08
C ALA A 8 4.10 -6.08 7.24
N VAL A 9 4.54 -5.98 5.99
CA VAL A 9 4.38 -7.08 5.03
C VAL A 9 5.44 -8.15 5.25
N GLN A 10 4.99 -9.37 5.50
CA GLN A 10 5.88 -10.51 5.67
C GLN A 10 6.36 -11.02 4.31
N GLY A 11 7.66 -11.26 4.20
CA GLY A 11 8.24 -11.83 2.99
C GLY A 11 8.35 -10.88 1.81
N MET A 12 8.07 -9.61 1.99
CA MET A 12 8.23 -8.62 0.93
C MET A 12 9.72 -8.35 0.70
N THR A 13 10.12 -8.36 -0.57
CA THR A 13 11.46 -7.97 -1.00
C THR A 13 11.35 -6.83 -2.00
N ALA A 14 12.47 -6.15 -2.25
CA ALA A 14 12.50 -5.08 -3.25
C ALA A 14 12.10 -5.61 -4.63
N GLU A 15 12.51 -6.84 -4.97
CA GLU A 15 12.16 -7.46 -6.25
C GLU A 15 10.66 -7.72 -6.35
N LYS A 16 10.06 -8.30 -5.31
CA LYS A 16 8.62 -8.55 -5.27
C LYS A 16 7.83 -7.25 -5.33
N LEU A 17 8.28 -6.23 -4.61
CA LEU A 17 7.63 -4.92 -4.62
C LEU A 17 7.63 -4.34 -6.04
N ALA A 18 8.74 -4.44 -6.75
CA ALA A 18 8.83 -3.97 -8.13
C ALA A 18 7.86 -4.71 -9.05
N VAL A 19 7.73 -6.03 -8.89
CA VAL A 19 6.80 -6.83 -9.69
C VAL A 19 5.35 -6.43 -9.40
N VAL A 20 5.00 -6.28 -8.14
CA VAL A 20 3.65 -5.83 -7.74
C VAL A 20 3.34 -4.48 -8.38
N HIS A 21 4.28 -3.55 -8.31
CA HIS A 21 4.10 -2.23 -8.88
C HIS A 21 3.91 -2.29 -10.40
N GLN A 22 4.70 -3.10 -11.11
CA GLN A 22 4.56 -3.29 -12.55
C GLN A 22 3.20 -3.86 -12.93
N GLN A 23 2.71 -4.84 -12.16
CA GLN A 23 1.40 -5.44 -12.42
C GLN A 23 0.27 -4.44 -12.18
N LEU A 24 0.40 -3.59 -11.17
CA LEU A 24 -0.57 -2.51 -10.94
C LEU A 24 -0.54 -1.48 -12.07
N GLU A 25 0.64 -1.14 -12.57
CA GLU A 25 0.75 -0.25 -13.74
C GLU A 25 0.04 -0.84 -14.97
N ALA A 26 0.21 -2.14 -15.19
CA ALA A 26 -0.38 -2.81 -16.34
C ALA A 26 -1.91 -2.75 -16.37
N ILE A 27 -2.55 -2.64 -15.20
CA ILE A 27 -4.01 -2.53 -15.10
C ILE A 27 -4.47 -1.10 -14.78
N GLY A 28 -3.55 -0.11 -14.86
CA GLY A 28 -3.88 1.29 -14.63
C GLY A 28 -4.09 1.65 -13.17
N GLN A 29 -3.58 0.85 -12.24
CA GLN A 29 -3.78 1.03 -10.80
C GLN A 29 -2.49 1.36 -10.03
N ALA A 30 -1.44 1.78 -10.71
CA ALA A 30 -0.20 2.17 -10.06
C ALA A 30 -0.36 3.43 -9.18
N ASN A 31 -1.30 4.28 -9.56
CA ASN A 31 -1.63 5.50 -8.82
C ASN A 31 -3.14 5.55 -8.61
N PRO A 32 -3.68 4.72 -7.70
CA PRO A 32 -5.12 4.57 -7.56
C PRO A 32 -5.80 5.83 -7.03
N PRO A 33 -7.08 6.04 -7.41
CA PRO A 33 -7.85 7.16 -6.88
C PRO A 33 -7.89 7.17 -5.37
N GLY A 34 -7.71 8.35 -4.78
CA GLY A 34 -7.84 8.54 -3.34
C GLY A 34 -6.57 8.32 -2.54
N ARG A 35 -5.54 7.68 -3.12
CA ARG A 35 -4.25 7.55 -2.43
C ARG A 35 -3.44 8.82 -2.65
N THR A 36 -3.12 9.51 -1.54
CA THR A 36 -2.40 10.78 -1.58
C THR A 36 -0.94 10.65 -1.19
N PHE A 37 -0.57 9.53 -0.58
CA PHE A 37 0.81 9.25 -0.19
C PHE A 37 1.04 7.74 -0.16
N HIS A 38 2.21 7.31 -0.58
CA HIS A 38 2.58 5.90 -0.61
C HIS A 38 4.08 5.76 -0.48
N ALA A 39 4.51 4.97 0.50
CA ALA A 39 5.93 4.71 0.70
C ALA A 39 6.15 3.27 1.17
N GLY A 40 7.12 2.61 0.54
CA GLY A 40 7.64 1.35 1.04
C GLY A 40 9.04 1.58 1.57
N PHE A 41 9.38 1.00 2.71
CA PHE A 41 10.68 1.23 3.34
C PHE A 41 11.17 0.00 4.09
N HIS A 42 12.47 -0.10 4.21
CA HIS A 42 13.09 -1.24 4.90
C HIS A 42 12.96 -1.10 6.41
N VAL A 43 12.47 -2.18 7.04
CA VAL A 43 12.42 -2.31 8.49
C VAL A 43 12.97 -3.70 8.82
N GLY A 44 14.15 -3.75 9.39
CA GLY A 44 14.82 -5.02 9.61
C GLY A 44 15.03 -5.77 8.28
N ASP A 45 14.54 -7.00 8.20
CA ASP A 45 14.68 -7.84 7.01
C ASP A 45 13.54 -7.69 6.00
N GLY A 46 12.55 -6.89 6.33
CA GLY A 46 11.36 -6.78 5.49
C GLY A 46 11.15 -5.38 4.95
N ILE A 47 10.07 -5.25 4.19
CA ILE A 47 9.62 -3.95 3.70
C ILE A 47 8.23 -3.69 4.27
N HIS A 48 8.08 -2.53 4.90
CA HIS A 48 6.80 -2.07 5.40
C HIS A 48 6.26 -0.99 4.49
N VAL A 49 4.95 -0.85 4.44
CA VAL A 49 4.28 0.10 3.54
C VAL A 49 3.39 1.01 4.35
N PHE A 50 3.48 2.30 4.09
CA PHE A 50 2.59 3.30 4.68
C PHE A 50 1.91 4.10 3.58
N ASP A 51 0.58 4.18 3.67
CA ASP A 51 -0.23 4.92 2.72
C ASP A 51 -1.13 5.90 3.44
N VAL A 52 -1.44 6.99 2.73
CA VAL A 52 -2.52 7.90 3.14
C VAL A 52 -3.60 7.85 2.07
N TRP A 53 -4.84 7.64 2.50
CA TRP A 53 -6.02 7.56 1.64
C TRP A 53 -7.03 8.63 2.04
N ASP A 54 -7.77 9.14 1.07
CA ASP A 54 -8.79 10.15 1.34
C ASP A 54 -10.03 9.58 2.01
N SER A 55 -10.28 8.28 1.85
CA SER A 55 -11.43 7.61 2.46
C SER A 55 -11.20 6.11 2.56
N GLN A 56 -12.00 5.47 3.41
CA GLN A 56 -11.99 4.01 3.52
C GLN A 56 -12.46 3.35 2.23
N GLU A 57 -13.42 3.95 1.54
CA GLU A 57 -13.95 3.41 0.28
C GLU A 57 -12.87 3.27 -0.78
N THR A 58 -12.04 4.30 -0.96
CA THR A 58 -10.96 4.26 -1.95
C THR A 58 -9.89 3.26 -1.56
N PHE A 59 -9.58 3.15 -0.27
CA PHE A 59 -8.65 2.14 0.22
C PHE A 59 -9.18 0.72 -0.05
N GLU A 60 -10.44 0.46 0.23
CA GLU A 60 -11.02 -0.86 -0.01
C GLU A 60 -11.09 -1.19 -1.50
N ALA A 61 -11.33 -0.20 -2.34
CA ALA A 61 -11.43 -0.40 -3.78
C ALA A 61 -10.12 -0.94 -4.39
N ILE A 62 -8.96 -0.46 -3.93
CA ILE A 62 -7.68 -0.97 -4.45
C ILE A 62 -7.46 -2.43 -4.04
N GLY A 63 -8.02 -2.85 -2.93
CA GLY A 63 -7.87 -4.22 -2.45
C GLY A 63 -8.34 -5.26 -3.45
N GLN A 64 -9.37 -4.96 -4.23
CA GLN A 64 -9.90 -5.86 -5.26
C GLN A 64 -8.86 -6.16 -6.35
N HIS A 65 -8.00 -5.20 -6.65
CA HIS A 65 -6.93 -5.35 -7.64
C HIS A 65 -5.64 -5.88 -7.01
N LEU A 66 -5.34 -5.40 -5.81
CA LEU A 66 -4.07 -5.67 -5.16
C LEU A 66 -3.99 -7.09 -4.57
N MET A 67 -5.06 -7.56 -3.94
CA MET A 67 -5.02 -8.84 -3.24
C MET A 67 -4.70 -10.03 -4.15
N PRO A 68 -5.29 -10.15 -5.36
CA PRO A 68 -4.90 -11.22 -6.27
C PRO A 68 -3.43 -11.15 -6.70
N ILE A 69 -2.90 -9.94 -6.90
CA ILE A 69 -1.51 -9.74 -7.27
C ILE A 69 -0.58 -10.20 -6.15
N LEU A 70 -0.88 -9.83 -4.91
CA LEU A 70 -0.09 -10.26 -3.76
C LEU A 70 -0.13 -11.78 -3.58
N ALA A 71 -1.31 -12.38 -3.73
CA ALA A 71 -1.47 -13.83 -3.61
C ALA A 71 -0.63 -14.56 -4.66
N GLU A 72 -0.60 -14.07 -5.89
CA GLU A 72 0.18 -14.64 -6.97
C GLU A 72 1.68 -14.61 -6.68
N GLN A 73 2.15 -13.57 -5.98
CA GLN A 73 3.55 -13.44 -5.59
C GLN A 73 3.87 -14.16 -4.26
N GLY A 74 2.89 -14.82 -3.65
CA GLY A 74 3.08 -15.47 -2.37
C GLY A 74 3.29 -14.49 -1.22
N ILE A 75 2.73 -13.29 -1.32
CA ILE A 75 2.87 -12.24 -0.33
C ILE A 75 1.63 -12.18 0.55
N ASP A 76 1.83 -12.25 1.86
CA ASP A 76 0.77 -12.05 2.84
C ASP A 76 0.91 -10.63 3.42
N PRO A 77 -0.01 -9.71 3.10
CA PRO A 77 0.08 -8.35 3.64
C PRO A 77 -0.23 -8.26 5.13
N GLY A 78 -0.79 -9.32 5.73
CA GLY A 78 -1.21 -9.30 7.12
C GLY A 78 -2.40 -8.38 7.35
N GLN A 79 -2.60 -8.00 8.61
CA GLN A 79 -3.65 -7.07 9.00
C GLN A 79 -3.07 -5.65 9.06
N PRO A 80 -3.60 -4.71 8.29
CA PRO A 80 -3.11 -3.34 8.34
C PRO A 80 -3.51 -2.66 9.65
N ARG A 81 -2.69 -1.71 10.06
CA ARG A 81 -3.06 -0.78 11.12
C ARG A 81 -3.64 0.45 10.45
N ILE A 82 -4.87 0.81 10.80
CA ILE A 82 -5.62 1.88 10.17
C ILE A 82 -6.06 2.88 11.23
N GLY A 83 -5.87 4.15 10.96
CA GLY A 83 -6.33 5.22 11.84
C GLY A 83 -6.55 6.50 11.07
N GLU A 84 -7.30 7.43 11.66
CA GLU A 84 -7.48 8.75 11.10
C GLU A 84 -6.20 9.55 11.21
N ILE A 85 -5.89 10.30 10.16
CA ILE A 85 -4.74 11.21 10.17
C ILE A 85 -5.08 12.42 11.03
N GLU A 86 -4.28 12.63 12.08
CA GLU A 86 -4.40 13.81 12.95
C GLU A 86 -3.57 14.98 12.44
N LEU A 87 -2.40 14.67 11.89
CA LEU A 87 -1.47 15.69 11.40
C LEU A 87 -0.74 15.15 10.20
N LEU A 88 -0.79 15.89 9.11
CA LEU A 88 -0.03 15.58 7.90
C LEU A 88 0.67 16.85 7.45
N VAL A 89 1.99 16.82 7.48
CA VAL A 89 2.80 17.93 7.02
C VAL A 89 3.50 17.50 5.75
N THR A 90 3.27 18.26 4.68
CA THR A 90 3.89 17.99 3.38
C THR A 90 4.77 19.18 2.98
N PRO A 91 5.79 18.97 2.13
CA PRO A 91 6.59 20.07 1.63
C PRO A 91 5.73 21.06 0.84
N PRO A 92 6.07 22.34 0.84
CA PRO A 92 5.34 23.33 0.06
C PRO A 92 5.46 23.12 -1.45
#